data_d7c1a21c7e9bfe66e2bfb2f062fffbcb
#
_entry.id   d7c1a21c7e9bfe66e2bfb2f062fffbcb
#
_cell.length_a   1.000
_cell.length_b   1.000
_cell.length_c   1.000
_cell.angle_alpha   90.00
_cell.angle_beta   90.00
_cell.angle_gamma   90.00
#
_symmetry.space_group_name_H-M   'P 1'
#
loop_
_entity.id
_entity.type
_entity.pdbx_description
1 polymer ?
#
loop_
_entity_poly.entity_id
_entity_poly.type
_entity_poly.pdbx_seq_one_letter_code
_entity_poly.pdbx_strand_id
1 'polypeptide(L)'
;GKAWYQKTIFVPEKSDGFVGRLTLDNTKWKTTLWIDGECKGSIVSLCAPHVYETGALSAGEHTVTLCIDNGWQLSYRPDGHGVSDALGATWNGVAGAITLELFNRVWIERVKVNAQLPQAAIQVHLKNETSHIQNCIVHVQDTVHTDISADAVCVLTQGSQICELTLNYPSDTPLWDE
;
A
#
# COMPACT_ATOMS: atom_id res chain seq x y z
N GLY A 1 10.07 -3.48 24.63
CA GLY A 1 9.12 -4.56 24.98
C GLY A 1 8.05 -4.75 23.94
N LYS A 2 7.09 -5.63 24.21
CA LYS A 2 5.97 -5.93 23.30
C LYS A 2 4.69 -5.32 23.83
N ALA A 3 3.93 -4.66 22.93
CA ALA A 3 2.60 -4.18 23.19
C ALA A 3 1.60 -4.89 22.27
N TRP A 4 0.45 -5.26 22.81
CA TRP A 4 -0.62 -5.94 22.10
C TRP A 4 -1.84 -5.06 22.01
N TYR A 5 -2.39 -4.97 20.81
CA TYR A 5 -3.61 -4.23 20.51
C TYR A 5 -4.60 -5.18 19.85
N GLN A 6 -5.87 -5.04 20.20
CA GLN A 6 -6.94 -5.79 19.57
C GLN A 6 -8.14 -4.88 19.33
N LYS A 7 -8.75 -5.03 18.17
CA LYS A 7 -9.96 -4.28 17.80
C LYS A 7 -10.84 -5.14 16.91
N THR A 8 -12.15 -5.10 17.18
CA THR A 8 -13.16 -5.59 16.26
C THR A 8 -13.44 -4.53 15.21
N ILE A 9 -13.44 -4.93 13.95
CA ILE A 9 -13.82 -4.13 12.78
C ILE A 9 -15.04 -4.76 12.12
N PHE A 10 -15.77 -3.99 11.33
CA PHE A 10 -16.94 -4.46 10.61
C PHE A 10 -16.75 -4.25 9.10
N VAL A 11 -16.85 -5.34 8.32
CA VAL A 11 -16.83 -5.32 6.86
C VAL A 11 -18.28 -5.27 6.36
N PRO A 12 -18.68 -4.21 5.62
CA PRO A 12 -20.04 -4.10 5.10
C PRO A 12 -20.38 -5.19 4.07
N GLU A 13 -21.65 -5.59 3.98
CA GLU A 13 -22.12 -6.59 3.00
C GLU A 13 -21.74 -6.27 1.55
N LYS A 14 -21.78 -4.98 1.17
CA LYS A 14 -21.37 -4.52 -0.16
C LYS A 14 -19.88 -4.75 -0.48
N SER A 15 -19.07 -5.05 0.54
CA SER A 15 -17.64 -5.33 0.44
C SER A 15 -17.32 -6.79 0.76
N ASP A 16 -18.32 -7.67 0.74
CA ASP A 16 -18.12 -9.10 0.97
C ASP A 16 -17.10 -9.69 -0.01
N GLY A 17 -16.09 -10.36 0.54
CA GLY A 17 -14.99 -10.94 -0.24
C GLY A 17 -13.99 -9.93 -0.83
N PHE A 18 -14.07 -8.65 -0.46
CA PHE A 18 -13.04 -7.66 -0.82
C PHE A 18 -11.72 -7.99 -0.14
N VAL A 19 -10.63 -7.65 -0.82
CA VAL A 19 -9.28 -7.76 -0.25
C VAL A 19 -9.00 -6.55 0.61
N GLY A 20 -8.51 -6.78 1.82
CA GLY A 20 -8.14 -5.71 2.74
C GLY A 20 -6.64 -5.40 2.67
N ARG A 21 -6.31 -4.12 2.81
CA ARG A 21 -4.95 -3.62 3.05
C ARG A 21 -4.93 -2.84 4.34
N LEU A 22 -4.18 -3.33 5.32
CA LEU A 22 -3.95 -2.63 6.59
C LEU A 22 -2.62 -1.90 6.54
N THR A 23 -2.65 -0.58 6.67
CA THR A 23 -1.46 0.28 6.71
C THR A 23 -1.29 0.86 8.11
N LEU A 24 -0.07 0.76 8.64
CA LEU A 24 0.34 1.35 9.91
C LEU A 24 1.42 2.39 9.62
N ASP A 25 1.09 3.66 9.82
CA ASP A 25 2.06 4.74 9.64
C ASP A 25 2.92 4.95 10.88
N ASN A 26 4.19 5.30 10.64
CA ASN A 26 5.15 5.66 11.69
C ASN A 26 5.15 4.64 12.85
N THR A 27 5.47 3.40 12.53
CA THR A 27 5.47 2.30 13.51
C THR A 27 6.88 1.97 13.98
N LYS A 28 7.08 1.83 15.28
CA LYS A 28 8.36 1.43 15.86
C LYS A 28 8.16 0.16 16.70
N TRP A 29 8.81 -0.93 16.34
CA TRP A 29 9.79 -1.19 15.28
C TRP A 29 9.30 -2.33 14.40
N LYS A 30 9.11 -3.51 14.97
CA LYS A 30 8.54 -4.70 14.34
C LYS A 30 7.06 -4.80 14.67
N THR A 31 6.26 -5.08 13.66
CA THR A 31 4.85 -5.43 13.86
C THR A 31 4.57 -6.85 13.40
N THR A 32 3.56 -7.47 13.99
CA THR A 32 2.99 -8.74 13.54
C THR A 32 1.47 -8.60 13.58
N LEU A 33 0.81 -8.96 12.49
CA LEU A 33 -0.64 -8.83 12.31
C LEU A 33 -1.31 -10.21 12.32
N TRP A 34 -2.46 -10.28 12.97
CA TRP A 34 -3.42 -11.38 12.88
C TRP A 34 -4.81 -10.83 12.55
N ILE A 35 -5.52 -11.54 11.68
CA ILE A 35 -6.95 -11.33 11.42
C ILE A 35 -7.66 -12.63 11.79
N ASP A 36 -8.64 -12.56 12.71
CA ASP A 36 -9.41 -13.71 13.22
C ASP A 36 -8.52 -14.85 13.73
N GLY A 37 -7.38 -14.49 14.31
CA GLY A 37 -6.37 -15.43 14.82
C GLY A 37 -5.40 -15.97 13.77
N GLU A 38 -5.62 -15.73 12.48
CA GLU A 38 -4.70 -16.09 11.41
C GLU A 38 -3.58 -15.07 11.28
N CYS A 39 -2.31 -15.51 11.35
CA CYS A 39 -1.15 -14.64 11.21
C CYS A 39 -0.97 -14.20 9.75
N LYS A 40 -0.98 -12.90 9.51
CA LYS A 40 -0.75 -12.28 8.20
C LYS A 40 0.71 -11.88 7.95
N GLY A 41 1.58 -12.11 8.93
CA GLY A 41 3.01 -11.89 8.81
C GLY A 41 3.58 -10.85 9.76
N SER A 42 4.86 -10.55 9.57
CA SER A 42 5.58 -9.54 10.35
C SER A 42 6.37 -8.60 9.44
N ILE A 43 6.45 -7.33 9.82
CA ILE A 43 7.22 -6.31 9.10
C ILE A 43 8.16 -5.62 10.08
N VAL A 44 9.37 -5.34 9.62
CA VAL A 44 10.41 -4.61 10.36
C VAL A 44 10.81 -3.39 9.56
N SER A 45 10.44 -2.22 10.02
CA SER A 45 10.83 -0.94 9.43
C SER A 45 10.71 0.18 10.47
N LEU A 46 11.51 1.23 10.32
CA LEU A 46 11.42 2.48 11.12
C LEU A 46 10.94 3.66 10.28
N CYS A 47 11.13 3.61 8.97
CA CYS A 47 10.95 4.77 8.09
C CYS A 47 9.82 4.58 7.08
N ALA A 48 9.47 3.34 6.76
CA ALA A 48 8.39 3.05 5.82
C ALA A 48 7.15 2.57 6.58
N PRO A 49 5.93 2.89 6.10
CA PRO A 49 4.71 2.32 6.61
C PRO A 49 4.74 0.79 6.58
N HIS A 50 4.12 0.15 7.57
CA HIS A 50 3.92 -1.29 7.55
C HIS A 50 2.61 -1.58 6.83
N VAL A 51 2.69 -2.25 5.69
CA VAL A 51 1.55 -2.54 4.81
C VAL A 51 1.32 -4.04 4.77
N TYR A 52 0.13 -4.47 5.19
CA TYR A 52 -0.29 -5.86 5.20
C TYR A 52 -1.46 -6.09 4.25
N GLU A 53 -1.34 -7.08 3.40
CA GLU A 53 -2.49 -7.64 2.68
C GLU A 53 -3.20 -8.63 3.60
N THR A 54 -4.48 -8.38 3.89
CA THR A 54 -5.24 -9.24 4.81
C THR A 54 -5.76 -10.51 4.15
N GLY A 55 -5.78 -10.55 2.83
CA GLY A 55 -6.56 -11.48 2.03
C GLY A 55 -8.03 -11.04 1.93
N ALA A 56 -8.86 -11.89 1.34
CA ALA A 56 -10.30 -11.62 1.22
C ALA A 56 -10.96 -11.65 2.60
N LEU A 57 -11.76 -10.62 2.90
CA LEU A 57 -12.55 -10.51 4.11
C LEU A 57 -14.04 -10.72 3.78
N SER A 58 -14.71 -11.57 4.54
CA SER A 58 -16.17 -11.75 4.44
C SER A 58 -16.90 -10.54 5.02
N ALA A 59 -18.16 -10.37 4.68
CA ALA A 59 -19.00 -9.42 5.39
C ALA A 59 -19.19 -9.85 6.86
N GLY A 60 -19.24 -8.87 7.75
CA GLY A 60 -19.43 -9.10 9.18
C GLY A 60 -18.28 -8.62 10.05
N GLU A 61 -18.21 -9.15 11.27
CA GLU A 61 -17.18 -8.77 12.24
C GLU A 61 -15.90 -9.57 12.05
N HIS A 62 -14.77 -8.86 12.15
CA HIS A 62 -13.43 -9.44 12.15
C HIS A 62 -12.63 -8.89 13.32
N THR A 63 -11.80 -9.74 13.90
CA THR A 63 -10.89 -9.34 14.98
C THR A 63 -9.50 -9.08 14.43
N VAL A 64 -9.06 -7.83 14.51
CA VAL A 64 -7.68 -7.41 14.19
C VAL A 64 -6.86 -7.44 15.45
N THR A 65 -5.78 -8.22 15.45
CA THR A 65 -4.80 -8.27 16.55
C THR A 65 -3.44 -7.85 16.03
N LEU A 66 -2.79 -6.93 16.74
CA LEU A 66 -1.50 -6.37 16.37
C LEU A 66 -0.54 -6.49 17.55
N CYS A 67 0.62 -7.08 17.33
CA CYS A 67 1.74 -7.04 18.27
C CYS A 67 2.80 -6.08 17.74
N ILE A 68 3.20 -5.12 18.56
CA ILE A 68 4.27 -4.19 18.25
C ILE A 68 5.43 -4.47 19.20
N ASP A 69 6.60 -4.78 18.65
CA ASP A 69 7.83 -5.01 19.38
C ASP A 69 8.82 -3.90 19.07
N ASN A 70 9.11 -3.05 20.06
CA ASN A 70 10.07 -1.96 19.94
C ASN A 70 11.48 -2.36 20.40
N GLY A 71 11.71 -3.65 20.71
CA GLY A 71 13.03 -4.17 20.96
C GLY A 71 13.93 -4.03 19.74
N TRP A 72 15.24 -4.03 19.97
CA TRP A 72 16.24 -3.95 18.91
C TRP A 72 16.08 -5.11 17.92
N GLN A 73 15.75 -4.75 16.66
CA GLN A 73 15.57 -5.72 15.58
C GLN A 73 16.83 -5.87 14.73
N LEU A 74 17.66 -4.84 14.68
CA LEU A 74 18.91 -4.79 13.93
C LEU A 74 20.02 -4.26 14.83
N SER A 75 21.26 -4.70 14.59
CA SER A 75 22.42 -4.16 15.31
C SER A 75 22.67 -2.72 14.80
N TYR A 76 22.44 -1.76 15.67
CA TYR A 76 22.67 -0.34 15.39
C TYR A 76 23.73 0.21 16.32
N ARG A 77 24.39 1.31 15.93
CA ARG A 77 25.31 2.03 16.81
C ARG A 77 24.54 2.62 18.01
N PRO A 78 25.17 2.70 19.20
CA PRO A 78 24.53 3.28 20.38
C PRO A 78 24.04 4.71 20.21
N ASP A 79 24.60 5.45 19.23
CA ASP A 79 24.30 6.84 18.89
C ASP A 79 23.35 7.00 17.70
N GLY A 80 22.66 5.93 17.28
CA GLY A 80 21.67 5.98 16.20
C GLY A 80 20.43 6.78 16.60
N HIS A 81 20.16 7.91 15.91
CA HIS A 81 18.94 8.69 16.12
C HIS A 81 17.68 7.87 15.85
N GLY A 82 16.65 8.08 16.68
CA GLY A 82 15.35 7.39 16.56
C GLY A 82 15.33 5.96 17.05
N VAL A 83 16.49 5.37 17.40
CA VAL A 83 16.60 3.98 17.88
C VAL A 83 17.29 3.86 19.22
N SER A 84 18.12 4.84 19.61
CA SER A 84 18.91 4.81 20.84
C SER A 84 18.26 5.66 21.93
N ASP A 85 18.06 5.07 23.11
CA ASP A 85 17.61 5.78 24.30
C ASP A 85 18.69 6.71 24.86
N ALA A 86 19.96 6.55 24.44
CA ALA A 86 21.07 7.42 24.85
C ALA A 86 20.98 8.85 24.30
N LEU A 87 20.20 9.06 23.22
CA LEU A 87 20.03 10.37 22.56
C LEU A 87 18.70 11.04 22.88
N GLY A 88 18.03 10.63 23.95
CA GLY A 88 16.75 11.17 24.39
C GLY A 88 15.61 10.18 24.27
N ALA A 89 14.41 10.62 24.66
CA ALA A 89 13.21 9.78 24.59
C ALA A 89 12.83 9.48 23.14
N THR A 90 12.60 8.21 22.86
CA THR A 90 12.08 7.76 21.57
C THR A 90 10.58 7.43 21.70
N TRP A 91 9.82 7.65 20.62
CA TRP A 91 8.44 7.22 20.56
C TRP A 91 8.36 5.70 20.35
N ASN A 92 7.23 5.10 20.77
CA ASN A 92 6.97 3.67 20.63
C ASN A 92 5.55 3.44 20.16
N GLY A 93 5.32 2.30 19.52
CA GLY A 93 4.00 1.95 19.00
C GLY A 93 3.75 2.49 17.61
N VAL A 94 2.49 2.82 17.32
CA VAL A 94 2.05 3.48 16.08
C VAL A 94 1.77 4.94 16.40
N ALA A 95 2.55 5.84 15.85
CA ALA A 95 2.39 7.29 16.04
C ALA A 95 1.54 7.95 14.93
N GLY A 96 1.33 7.26 13.83
CA GLY A 96 0.53 7.71 12.69
C GLY A 96 -0.83 7.04 12.61
N ALA A 97 -1.45 7.10 11.45
CA ALA A 97 -2.72 6.49 11.17
C ALA A 97 -2.65 4.95 11.11
N ILE A 98 -3.74 4.30 11.49
CA ILE A 98 -4.00 2.88 11.20
C ILE A 98 -5.20 2.84 10.27
N THR A 99 -4.97 2.45 9.02
CA THR A 99 -5.99 2.51 7.97
C THR A 99 -6.23 1.12 7.40
N LEU A 100 -7.50 0.70 7.33
CA LEU A 100 -7.91 -0.48 6.55
C LEU A 100 -8.64 -0.01 5.31
N GLU A 101 -8.08 -0.32 4.16
CA GLU A 101 -8.70 -0.11 2.86
C GLU A 101 -9.26 -1.44 2.34
N LEU A 102 -10.44 -1.41 1.75
CA LEU A 102 -11.07 -2.58 1.14
C LEU A 102 -11.14 -2.38 -0.36
N PHE A 103 -10.54 -3.29 -1.11
CA PHE A 103 -10.49 -3.26 -2.57
C PHE A 103 -11.33 -4.39 -3.16
N ASN A 104 -11.92 -4.13 -4.32
CA ASN A 104 -12.46 -5.20 -5.15
C ASN A 104 -11.33 -6.20 -5.47
N ARG A 105 -11.66 -7.44 -5.82
CA ARG A 105 -10.67 -8.49 -6.14
C ARG A 105 -9.91 -8.25 -7.45
N VAL A 106 -10.24 -7.17 -8.15
CA VAL A 106 -9.47 -6.60 -9.27
C VAL A 106 -9.20 -5.15 -8.95
N TRP A 107 -7.93 -4.75 -8.85
CA TRP A 107 -7.54 -3.39 -8.46
C TRP A 107 -6.21 -2.94 -9.06
N ILE A 108 -5.97 -1.63 -8.98
CA ILE A 108 -4.66 -1.04 -9.26
C ILE A 108 -3.79 -1.18 -8.01
N GLU A 109 -2.73 -1.98 -8.11
CA GLU A 109 -1.79 -2.21 -7.02
C GLU A 109 -0.82 -1.05 -6.85
N ARG A 110 -0.33 -0.51 -8.00
CA ARG A 110 0.66 0.56 -8.03
C ARG A 110 0.68 1.22 -9.40
N VAL A 111 1.02 2.51 -9.42
CA VAL A 111 1.33 3.25 -10.64
C VAL A 111 2.76 3.77 -10.56
N LYS A 112 3.53 3.60 -11.63
CA LYS A 112 4.84 4.23 -11.81
C LYS A 112 4.77 5.18 -12.99
N VAL A 113 5.29 6.37 -12.80
CA VAL A 113 5.42 7.40 -13.84
C VAL A 113 6.90 7.70 -14.04
N ASN A 114 7.34 7.62 -15.29
CA ASN A 114 8.68 8.02 -15.71
C ASN A 114 8.53 9.09 -16.79
N ALA A 115 8.65 10.35 -16.38
CA ALA A 115 8.52 11.50 -17.25
C ALA A 115 9.89 11.85 -17.86
N GLN A 116 9.97 11.77 -19.18
CA GLN A 116 11.09 12.26 -20.01
C GLN A 116 10.47 13.04 -21.17
N LEU A 117 10.19 14.32 -20.93
CA LEU A 117 9.50 15.15 -21.90
C LEU A 117 10.16 15.07 -23.29
N PRO A 118 9.38 15.02 -24.36
CA PRO A 118 7.92 15.25 -24.41
C PRO A 118 7.05 14.01 -24.10
N GLN A 119 7.56 13.01 -23.44
CA GLN A 119 6.79 11.78 -23.13
C GLN A 119 6.82 11.48 -21.62
N ALA A 120 5.73 10.88 -21.15
CA ALA A 120 5.68 10.24 -19.84
C ALA A 120 5.25 8.77 -20.03
N ALA A 121 6.16 7.85 -19.70
CA ALA A 121 5.87 6.43 -19.67
C ALA A 121 5.21 6.06 -18.33
N ILE A 122 4.08 5.37 -18.39
CA ILE A 122 3.27 5.03 -17.24
C ILE A 122 3.11 3.51 -17.19
N GLN A 123 3.49 2.92 -16.06
CA GLN A 123 3.26 1.51 -15.78
C GLN A 123 2.19 1.38 -14.69
N VAL A 124 1.05 0.82 -15.06
CA VAL A 124 -0.05 0.53 -14.14
C VAL A 124 0.02 -0.95 -13.77
N HIS A 125 0.36 -1.23 -12.51
CA HIS A 125 0.38 -2.58 -11.97
C HIS A 125 -1.03 -2.94 -11.52
N LEU A 126 -1.59 -3.97 -12.15
CA LEU A 126 -2.94 -4.46 -11.92
C LEU A 126 -2.88 -5.82 -11.23
N LYS A 127 -3.81 -6.05 -10.31
CA LYS A 127 -3.96 -7.32 -9.61
C LYS A 127 -5.34 -7.89 -9.86
N ASN A 128 -5.40 -9.16 -10.23
CA ASN A 128 -6.64 -9.94 -10.33
C ASN A 128 -6.55 -11.15 -9.39
N GLU A 129 -7.32 -11.16 -8.32
CA GLU A 129 -7.44 -12.30 -7.40
C GLU A 129 -8.68 -13.16 -7.66
N THR A 130 -9.38 -12.91 -8.75
CA THR A 130 -10.45 -13.80 -9.20
C THR A 130 -9.88 -14.99 -9.96
N SER A 131 -10.64 -16.09 -10.02
CA SER A 131 -10.29 -17.25 -10.86
C SER A 131 -10.63 -17.04 -12.35
N HIS A 132 -11.21 -15.88 -12.70
CA HIS A 132 -11.70 -15.60 -14.05
C HIS A 132 -10.82 -14.55 -14.74
N ILE A 133 -10.72 -14.68 -16.07
CA ILE A 133 -10.10 -13.63 -16.90
C ILE A 133 -11.02 -12.41 -16.86
N GLN A 134 -10.40 -11.25 -16.65
CA GLN A 134 -11.08 -9.95 -16.63
C GLN A 134 -10.58 -9.10 -17.80
N ASN A 135 -11.52 -8.44 -18.48
CA ASN A 135 -11.17 -7.44 -19.48
C ASN A 135 -11.41 -6.05 -18.86
N CYS A 136 -10.43 -5.19 -18.94
CA CYS A 136 -10.55 -3.83 -18.46
C CYS A 136 -9.90 -2.84 -19.43
N ILE A 137 -10.31 -1.59 -19.31
CA ILE A 137 -9.66 -0.44 -19.98
C ILE A 137 -8.97 0.34 -18.86
N VAL A 138 -7.68 0.56 -19.03
CA VAL A 138 -6.91 1.47 -18.18
C VAL A 138 -6.89 2.82 -18.88
N HIS A 139 -7.47 3.81 -18.23
CA HIS A 139 -7.45 5.21 -18.68
C HIS A 139 -6.49 6.01 -17.81
N VAL A 140 -5.60 6.76 -18.43
CA VAL A 140 -4.68 7.69 -17.78
C VAL A 140 -4.85 9.06 -18.39
N GLN A 141 -4.98 10.08 -17.56
CA GLN A 141 -5.19 11.47 -17.97
C GLN A 141 -4.35 12.39 -17.10
N ASP A 142 -3.76 13.41 -17.70
CA ASP A 142 -3.15 14.51 -16.96
C ASP A 142 -4.22 15.34 -16.26
N THR A 143 -4.01 15.71 -15.00
CA THR A 143 -4.99 16.43 -14.19
C THR A 143 -5.07 17.91 -14.51
N VAL A 144 -4.02 18.49 -15.10
CA VAL A 144 -3.94 19.90 -15.49
C VAL A 144 -4.28 20.05 -16.99
N HIS A 145 -3.68 19.21 -17.83
CA HIS A 145 -3.88 19.17 -19.27
C HIS A 145 -4.81 18.01 -19.62
N THR A 146 -6.10 18.17 -19.40
CA THR A 146 -7.10 17.10 -19.52
C THR A 146 -7.30 16.57 -20.95
N ASP A 147 -6.78 17.26 -21.95
CA ASP A 147 -6.68 16.80 -23.34
C ASP A 147 -5.55 15.79 -23.57
N ILE A 148 -4.60 15.68 -22.61
CA ILE A 148 -3.52 14.71 -22.66
C ILE A 148 -3.96 13.45 -21.91
N SER A 149 -4.31 12.42 -22.66
CA SER A 149 -4.77 11.14 -22.11
C SER A 149 -4.34 9.96 -22.97
N ALA A 150 -4.39 8.77 -22.41
CA ALA A 150 -4.15 7.51 -23.10
C ALA A 150 -5.03 6.40 -22.53
N ASP A 151 -5.45 5.48 -23.39
CA ASP A 151 -6.22 4.29 -23.04
C ASP A 151 -5.47 3.03 -23.46
N ALA A 152 -5.55 1.99 -22.64
CA ALA A 152 -5.07 0.66 -22.98
C ALA A 152 -6.08 -0.42 -22.58
N VAL A 153 -6.36 -1.34 -23.49
CA VAL A 153 -7.17 -2.52 -23.21
C VAL A 153 -6.26 -3.59 -22.59
N CYS A 154 -6.61 -4.07 -21.42
CA CYS A 154 -5.86 -5.08 -20.69
C CYS A 154 -6.71 -6.31 -20.46
N VAL A 155 -6.12 -7.49 -20.71
CA VAL A 155 -6.70 -8.79 -20.41
C VAL A 155 -5.99 -9.33 -19.17
N LEU A 156 -6.68 -9.37 -18.04
CA LEU A 156 -6.11 -9.74 -16.75
C LEU A 156 -6.41 -11.21 -16.45
N THR A 157 -5.39 -12.05 -16.50
CA THR A 157 -5.43 -13.39 -15.90
C THR A 157 -5.25 -13.30 -14.38
N GLN A 158 -5.44 -14.39 -13.66
CA GLN A 158 -5.19 -14.41 -12.22
C GLN A 158 -3.73 -14.03 -11.91
N GLY A 159 -3.53 -13.17 -10.94
CA GLY A 159 -2.22 -12.67 -10.52
C GLY A 159 -1.98 -11.20 -10.86
N SER A 160 -0.72 -10.81 -10.90
CA SER A 160 -0.30 -9.43 -11.18
C SER A 160 0.12 -9.26 -12.63
N GLN A 161 -0.26 -8.15 -13.25
CA GLN A 161 0.07 -7.78 -14.62
C GLN A 161 0.40 -6.29 -14.70
N ILE A 162 1.18 -5.93 -15.72
CA ILE A 162 1.56 -4.54 -15.97
C ILE A 162 0.91 -4.10 -17.28
N CYS A 163 0.19 -2.99 -17.21
CA CYS A 163 -0.31 -2.26 -18.37
C CYS A 163 0.58 -1.04 -18.58
N GLU A 164 1.09 -0.88 -19.81
CA GLU A 164 1.99 0.23 -20.15
C GLU A 164 1.26 1.21 -21.05
N LEU A 165 1.36 2.50 -20.73
CA LEU A 165 0.80 3.61 -21.49
C LEU A 165 1.85 4.70 -21.64
N THR A 166 1.67 5.57 -22.64
CA THR A 166 2.51 6.75 -22.83
C THR A 166 1.63 7.96 -23.03
N LEU A 167 1.83 8.99 -22.22
CA LEU A 167 1.30 10.32 -22.48
C LEU A 167 2.30 11.10 -23.33
N ASN A 168 1.81 11.79 -24.34
CA ASN A 168 2.61 12.64 -25.22
C ASN A 168 2.26 14.10 -24.97
N TYR A 169 3.27 14.88 -24.64
CA TYR A 169 3.16 16.31 -24.35
C TYR A 169 3.67 17.13 -25.53
N PRO A 170 3.20 18.37 -25.71
CA PRO A 170 3.82 19.33 -26.62
C PRO A 170 5.30 19.52 -26.32
N SER A 171 6.11 19.75 -27.36
CA SER A 171 7.57 19.91 -27.21
C SER A 171 7.96 21.17 -26.43
N ASP A 172 7.06 22.13 -26.31
CA ASP A 172 7.20 23.40 -25.58
C ASP A 172 6.57 23.34 -24.18
N THR A 173 6.18 22.14 -23.71
CA THR A 173 5.68 21.97 -22.35
C THR A 173 6.75 22.46 -21.35
N PRO A 174 6.40 23.42 -20.47
CA PRO A 174 7.35 23.97 -19.53
C PRO A 174 7.80 22.86 -18.55
N LEU A 175 9.12 22.81 -18.36
CA LEU A 175 9.70 22.01 -17.29
C LEU A 175 9.40 22.67 -15.94
N TRP A 176 9.39 21.87 -14.87
CA TRP A 176 9.37 22.40 -13.53
C TRP A 176 10.61 23.31 -13.35
N ASP A 177 10.38 24.52 -12.92
CA ASP A 177 11.39 25.54 -12.66
C ASP A 177 11.25 26.01 -11.20
N GLU A 178 12.38 26.37 -10.55
CA GLU A 178 12.40 26.85 -9.16
C GLU A 178 11.88 28.29 -9.03
#